data_d42312c377ac08f25f6873a28b64943e
#
_entry.id   d42312c377ac08f25f6873a28b64943e
#
_cell.length_a   1.000
_cell.length_b   1.000
_cell.length_c   1.000
_cell.angle_alpha   90.00
_cell.angle_beta   90.00
_cell.angle_gamma   90.00
#
_symmetry.space_group_name_H-M   'P 1'
#
loop_
_entity.id
_entity.type
_entity.pdbx_description
1 polymer ?
#
loop_
_entity_poly.entity_id
_entity_poly.type
_entity_poly.pdbx_seq_one_letter_code
_entity_poly.pdbx_strand_id
1 'polypeptide(L)'
;MLIFRISQTSNREYDTYSSAIVVASSEGEARMTHPQGYLVWNVEIGSWCYDDDPTMASWSNSWVNPEEVEVELIGVAHQPGKRILCASFHAG
;
A
#
# COMPACT_ATOMS: atom_id res chain seq x y z
N MET A 1 -2.06 -16.82 -4.94
CA MET A 1 -1.94 -15.48 -4.33
C MET A 1 -2.99 -15.30 -3.24
N LEU A 2 -2.73 -14.43 -2.32
CA LEU A 2 -3.62 -14.16 -1.21
C LEU A 2 -4.24 -12.77 -1.36
N ILE A 3 -5.42 -12.59 -0.79
CA ILE A 3 -6.10 -11.29 -0.78
C ILE A 3 -6.03 -10.73 0.64
N PHE A 4 -5.52 -9.51 0.76
CA PHE A 4 -5.38 -8.84 2.04
C PHE A 4 -6.13 -7.51 2.03
N ARG A 5 -6.64 -7.15 3.20
CA ARG A 5 -7.04 -5.79 3.47
C ARG A 5 -5.89 -5.11 4.20
N ILE A 6 -5.39 -4.02 3.64
CA ILE A 6 -4.41 -3.17 4.30
C ILE A 6 -5.11 -1.89 4.74
N SER A 7 -4.78 -1.40 5.93
CA SER A 7 -5.43 -0.22 6.50
C SER A 7 -4.47 0.54 7.41
N GLN A 8 -4.83 1.78 7.70
CA GLN A 8 -4.08 2.60 8.64
C GLN A 8 -5.02 3.58 9.34
N THR A 9 -4.65 4.00 10.53
CA THR A 9 -5.39 4.98 11.33
C THR A 9 -4.52 6.14 11.78
N SER A 10 -3.23 6.12 11.41
CA SER A 10 -2.25 7.13 11.84
C SER A 10 -2.41 8.45 11.11
N ASN A 11 -2.76 8.40 9.82
CA ASN A 11 -2.93 9.58 8.99
C ASN A 11 -4.39 9.69 8.54
N ARG A 12 -5.10 10.68 9.08
CA ARG A 12 -6.52 10.94 8.79
C ARG A 12 -6.75 12.26 8.06
N GLU A 13 -5.70 12.82 7.52
CA GLU A 13 -5.79 14.06 6.76
C GLU A 13 -6.51 13.83 5.43
N TYR A 14 -6.91 14.92 4.77
CA TYR A 14 -7.50 14.85 3.44
C TYR A 14 -6.47 14.30 2.45
N ASP A 15 -6.98 13.70 1.38
CA ASP A 15 -6.19 13.10 0.31
C ASP A 15 -5.33 11.93 0.79
N THR A 16 -5.84 11.16 1.78
CA THR A 16 -5.21 9.95 2.26
C THR A 16 -6.10 8.73 2.03
N TYR A 17 -5.47 7.56 1.86
CA TYR A 17 -6.20 6.30 1.83
C TYR A 17 -6.38 5.79 3.26
N SER A 18 -7.57 5.32 3.59
CA SER A 18 -7.83 4.66 4.87
C SER A 18 -7.60 3.16 4.78
N SER A 19 -7.89 2.55 3.64
CA SER A 19 -7.71 1.13 3.41
C SER A 19 -7.63 0.79 1.93
N ALA A 20 -7.18 -0.43 1.64
CA ALA A 20 -7.18 -0.98 0.29
C ALA A 20 -7.31 -2.50 0.36
N ILE A 21 -7.84 -3.11 -0.71
CA ILE A 21 -7.84 -4.55 -0.88
C ILE A 21 -6.79 -4.87 -1.93
N VAL A 22 -5.81 -5.69 -1.57
CA VAL A 22 -4.66 -5.97 -2.41
C VAL A 22 -4.45 -7.48 -2.57
N VAL A 23 -3.82 -7.86 -3.68
CA VAL A 23 -3.39 -9.24 -3.92
C VAL A 23 -1.88 -9.28 -3.73
N ALA A 24 -1.41 -10.20 -2.91
CA ALA A 24 0.01 -10.35 -2.62
C ALA A 24 0.34 -11.80 -2.30
N SER A 25 1.62 -12.17 -2.39
CA SER A 25 2.05 -13.53 -2.08
C SER A 25 2.19 -13.79 -0.58
N SER A 26 2.34 -12.72 0.22
CA SER A 26 2.53 -12.81 1.66
C SER A 26 2.07 -11.53 2.36
N GLU A 27 1.91 -11.62 3.68
CA GLU A 27 1.58 -10.46 4.51
C GLU A 27 2.65 -9.36 4.38
N GLY A 28 3.93 -9.74 4.36
CA GLY A 28 5.03 -8.77 4.20
C GLY A 28 4.94 -8.02 2.88
N GLU A 29 4.62 -8.70 1.79
CA GLU A 29 4.43 -8.07 0.49
C GLU A 29 3.21 -7.14 0.50
N ALA A 30 2.11 -7.55 1.15
CA ALA A 30 0.93 -6.70 1.27
C ALA A 30 1.25 -5.42 2.05
N ARG A 31 2.02 -5.54 3.13
CA ARG A 31 2.44 -4.40 3.95
C ARG A 31 3.27 -3.39 3.17
N MET A 32 4.03 -3.87 2.19
CA MET A 32 4.90 -3.05 1.35
C MET A 32 4.20 -2.53 0.09
N THR A 33 2.88 -2.62 0.03
CA THR A 33 2.08 -2.17 -1.11
C THR A 33 1.43 -0.83 -0.81
N HIS A 34 1.66 0.15 -1.69
CA HIS A 34 1.00 1.44 -1.59
C HIS A 34 -0.33 1.41 -2.36
N PRO A 35 -1.42 1.97 -1.80
CA PRO A 35 -2.73 1.97 -2.48
C PRO A 35 -2.74 2.62 -3.86
N GLN A 36 -1.85 3.56 -4.14
CA GLN A 36 -1.74 4.17 -5.47
C GLN A 36 -1.18 3.22 -6.54
N GLY A 37 -0.46 2.19 -6.14
CA GLY A 37 -0.03 1.14 -7.04
C GLY A 37 1.29 1.38 -7.78
N TYR A 38 1.66 2.61 -8.02
CA TYR A 38 2.89 2.96 -8.73
C TYR A 38 4.02 3.44 -7.79
N LEU A 39 3.82 3.33 -6.50
CA LEU A 39 4.82 3.68 -5.50
C LEU A 39 5.36 2.42 -4.85
N VAL A 40 6.66 2.42 -4.58
CA VAL A 40 7.36 1.32 -3.92
C VAL A 40 8.09 1.85 -2.70
N TRP A 41 8.21 1.01 -1.67
CA TRP A 41 8.96 1.39 -0.48
C TRP A 41 10.45 1.18 -0.71
N ASN A 42 11.25 2.23 -0.51
CA ASN A 42 12.71 2.14 -0.56
C ASN A 42 13.24 2.13 0.87
N VAL A 43 13.77 0.99 1.30
CA VAL A 43 14.27 0.78 2.66
C VAL A 43 15.45 1.69 2.96
N GLU A 44 16.32 1.93 1.99
CA GLU A 44 17.52 2.75 2.18
C GLU A 44 17.18 4.22 2.37
N ILE A 45 16.21 4.70 1.60
CA ILE A 45 15.74 6.10 1.70
C ILE A 45 14.76 6.26 2.86
N GLY A 46 14.03 5.19 3.20
CA GLY A 46 12.98 5.22 4.22
C GLY A 46 11.75 5.97 3.77
N SER A 47 11.39 5.86 2.51
CA SER A 47 10.26 6.57 1.93
C SER A 47 9.63 5.80 0.78
N TRP A 48 8.38 6.13 0.46
CA TRP A 48 7.72 5.69 -0.76
C TRP A 48 8.32 6.43 -1.94
N CYS A 49 8.74 5.67 -2.95
CA CYS A 49 9.41 6.21 -4.13
C CYS A 49 8.65 5.81 -5.39
N TYR A 50 8.92 6.48 -6.50
CA TYR A 50 8.32 6.11 -7.79
C TYR A 50 8.89 4.77 -8.27
N ASP A 51 8.06 3.89 -8.81
CA ASP A 51 8.50 2.57 -9.26
C ASP A 51 9.39 2.66 -10.51
N ASP A 52 9.23 3.68 -11.32
CA ASP A 52 10.07 3.93 -12.48
C ASP A 52 11.38 4.65 -12.13
N ASP A 53 11.47 5.24 -10.93
CA ASP A 53 12.69 5.83 -10.39
C ASP A 53 12.72 5.63 -8.86
N PRO A 54 13.16 4.45 -8.40
CA PRO A 54 13.14 4.13 -6.96
C PRO A 54 14.06 5.00 -6.10
N THR A 55 14.90 5.85 -6.71
CA THR A 55 15.76 6.78 -5.97
C THR A 55 15.07 8.10 -5.68
N MET A 56 13.90 8.34 -6.29
CA MET A 56 13.16 9.58 -6.12
C MET A 56 11.98 9.39 -5.18
N ALA A 57 12.03 10.03 -4.01
CA ALA A 57 10.96 9.98 -3.04
C ALA A 57 9.69 10.66 -3.58
N SER A 58 8.54 10.04 -3.30
CA SER A 58 7.25 10.60 -3.66
C SER A 58 6.91 11.79 -2.76
N TRP A 59 6.29 12.79 -3.34
CA TRP A 59 5.73 13.94 -2.61
C TRP A 59 4.38 13.60 -1.99
N SER A 60 3.80 12.46 -2.35
CA SER A 60 2.47 12.06 -1.88
C SER A 60 2.50 11.73 -0.39
N ASN A 61 1.53 12.27 0.33
CA ASN A 61 1.31 12.00 1.74
C ASN A 61 0.04 11.18 1.95
N SER A 62 -0.35 10.40 0.94
CA SER A 62 -1.62 9.68 0.90
C SER A 62 -1.62 8.36 1.65
N TRP A 63 -0.48 7.92 2.16
CA TRP A 63 -0.34 6.65 2.89
C TRP A 63 0.70 6.80 4.00
N VAL A 64 0.81 5.78 4.83
CA VAL A 64 1.74 5.72 5.97
C VAL A 64 2.92 4.82 5.64
N ASN A 65 3.94 4.80 6.51
CA ASN A 65 5.07 3.88 6.39
C ASN A 65 4.59 2.44 6.60
N PRO A 66 5.28 1.44 6.02
CA PRO A 66 4.87 0.04 6.14
C PRO A 66 4.67 -0.44 7.57
N GLU A 67 5.46 0.05 8.53
CA GLU A 67 5.35 -0.34 9.94
C GLU A 67 4.04 0.11 10.59
N GLU A 68 3.35 1.10 10.00
CA GLU A 68 2.08 1.62 10.52
C GLU A 68 0.88 0.99 9.81
N VAL A 69 1.11 0.12 8.83
CA VAL A 69 0.05 -0.55 8.07
C VAL A 69 -0.46 -1.76 8.84
N GLU A 70 -1.77 -1.85 8.97
CA GLU A 70 -2.44 -3.05 9.49
C GLU A 70 -2.80 -3.95 8.31
N VAL A 71 -2.55 -5.25 8.44
CA VAL A 71 -2.74 -6.23 7.37
C VAL A 71 -3.67 -7.34 7.86
N GLU A 72 -4.73 -7.61 7.08
CA GLU A 72 -5.69 -8.68 7.39
C GLU A 72 -5.87 -9.58 6.17
N LEU A 73 -5.64 -10.88 6.34
CA LEU A 73 -5.91 -11.87 5.29
C LEU A 73 -7.42 -12.09 5.16
N ILE A 74 -7.97 -11.87 3.98
CA ILE A 74 -9.42 -11.98 3.76
C ILE A 74 -9.80 -12.99 2.70
N GLY A 75 -8.87 -13.55 1.95
CA GLY A 75 -9.20 -14.55 0.94
C GLY A 75 -8.01 -15.03 0.13
N VAL A 76 -8.33 -15.82 -0.90
CA VAL A 76 -7.35 -16.37 -1.82
C VAL A 76 -7.73 -15.98 -3.24
N ALA A 77 -6.74 -15.48 -4.00
CA ALA A 77 -6.93 -15.11 -5.40
C ALA A 77 -6.49 -16.26 -6.32
N HIS A 78 -7.23 -16.48 -7.39
CA HIS A 78 -6.89 -17.51 -8.38
C HIS A 78 -5.85 -17.03 -9.38
N GLN A 79 -5.72 -15.72 -9.58
CA GLN A 79 -4.76 -15.15 -10.52
C GLN A 79 -3.49 -14.74 -9.79
N PRO A 80 -2.30 -15.04 -10.35
CA PRO A 80 -1.06 -14.58 -9.79
C PRO A 80 -0.86 -13.09 -10.05
N GLY A 81 0.00 -12.48 -9.27
CA GLY A 81 0.38 -11.07 -9.43
C GLY A 81 -0.19 -10.20 -8.33
N LYS A 82 0.65 -9.29 -7.86
CA LYS A 82 0.31 -8.31 -6.86
C LYS A 82 -0.46 -7.17 -7.51
N ARG A 83 -1.63 -6.84 -6.97
CA ARG A 83 -2.42 -5.71 -7.49
C ARG A 83 -3.39 -5.20 -6.44
N ILE A 84 -3.83 -3.98 -6.64
CA ILE A 84 -4.85 -3.35 -5.82
C ILE A 84 -6.21 -3.64 -6.44
N LEU A 85 -7.12 -4.24 -5.65
CA LEU A 85 -8.48 -4.56 -6.09
C LEU A 85 -9.46 -3.46 -5.73
N CYS A 86 -9.22 -2.77 -4.62
CA CYS A 86 -10.09 -1.71 -4.12
C CYS A 86 -9.28 -0.83 -3.17
N ALA A 87 -9.48 0.49 -3.24
CA ALA A 87 -8.84 1.41 -2.31
C ALA A 87 -9.86 2.47 -1.88
N SER A 88 -9.87 2.77 -0.58
CA SER A 88 -10.72 3.80 0.01
C SER A 88 -9.89 5.07 0.24
N PHE A 89 -10.18 6.10 -0.54
CA PHE A 89 -9.45 7.36 -0.53
C PHE A 89 -10.29 8.45 0.12
N HIS A 90 -9.71 9.15 1.09
CA HIS A 90 -10.36 10.25 1.78
C HIS A 90 -9.97 11.57 1.11
N ALA A 91 -10.84 12.08 0.25
CA ALA A 91 -10.66 13.36 -0.43
C ALA A 91 -11.52 14.42 0.24
N GLY A 92 -10.89 15.50 0.63
CA GLY A 92 -11.51 16.57 1.40
C GLY A 92 -12.46 17.47 0.65
#